data_7d0f35197c3af2f5722bd752820c2a5a
#
_entry.id   7d0f35197c3af2f5722bd752820c2a5a
#
_cell.length_a   1.000
_cell.length_b   1.000
_cell.length_c   1.000
_cell.angle_alpha   90.00
_cell.angle_beta   90.00
_cell.angle_gamma   90.00
#
_symmetry.space_group_name_H-M   'P 1'
#
loop_
_entity.id
_entity.type
_entity.pdbx_description
1 polymer ?
#
loop_
_entity_poly.entity_id
_entity_poly.type
_entity_poly.pdbx_seq_one_letter_code
_entity_poly.pdbx_strand_id
1 'polypeptide(L)'
;MRTATISRKTSETAIDVTVNLDGTGAYAISTGIGFFDHMLEQLSRHSLIDLDVKTVGDLHIDQHHTVEDTGLAIGEAIAKALGEKRGIRRYADALSPMDETLTRVALDISGRPFLVWKTEFSQKRLGEMDTEMFEHFFHSFAQTAGLTLHVETLSGSNNHHIAEAAFKGLARALREAVEIDPRKAGSIPSTKGSL
;
A
#
# COMPACT_ATOMS: atom_id res chain seq x y z
N MET A 1 -1.32 20.09 5.68
CA MET A 1 -0.45 18.88 5.67
C MET A 1 -1.31 17.69 6.06
N ARG A 2 -1.44 16.70 5.20
CA ARG A 2 -2.28 15.52 5.38
C ARG A 2 -1.46 14.41 6.04
N THR A 3 -1.43 14.43 7.37
CA THR A 3 -0.63 13.49 8.18
C THR A 3 -1.53 12.72 9.15
N ALA A 4 -1.16 11.48 9.44
CA ALA A 4 -1.83 10.69 10.47
C ALA A 4 -0.86 9.70 11.11
N THR A 5 -1.12 9.39 12.37
CA THR A 5 -0.43 8.35 13.13
C THR A 5 -1.45 7.36 13.66
N ILE A 6 -1.11 6.08 13.53
CA ILE A 6 -1.83 4.93 14.08
C ILE A 6 -0.87 4.18 15.00
N SER A 7 -1.31 3.92 16.22
CA SER A 7 -0.64 3.03 17.16
C SER A 7 -1.62 1.92 17.53
N ARG A 8 -1.21 0.67 17.31
CA ARG A 8 -2.02 -0.51 17.55
C ARG A 8 -1.22 -1.54 18.34
N LYS A 9 -1.85 -2.10 19.37
CA LYS A 9 -1.22 -3.16 20.16
C LYS A 9 -2.24 -4.27 20.44
N THR A 10 -1.85 -5.48 20.14
CA THR A 10 -2.58 -6.72 20.45
C THR A 10 -1.70 -7.68 21.25
N SER A 11 -2.13 -8.92 21.45
CA SER A 11 -1.25 -9.97 21.97
C SER A 11 -0.21 -10.47 20.95
N GLU A 12 -0.44 -10.21 19.67
CA GLU A 12 0.34 -10.74 18.53
C GLU A 12 1.32 -9.72 17.98
N THR A 13 0.90 -8.43 17.96
CA THR A 13 1.67 -7.34 17.34
C THR A 13 1.64 -6.05 18.15
N ALA A 14 2.71 -5.26 18.05
CA ALA A 14 2.77 -3.86 18.45
C ALA A 14 3.26 -3.02 17.27
N ILE A 15 2.46 -2.07 16.83
CA ILE A 15 2.66 -1.34 15.58
C ILE A 15 2.47 0.15 15.79
N ASP A 16 3.44 0.94 15.31
CA ASP A 16 3.35 2.38 15.16
C ASP A 16 3.58 2.74 13.70
N VAL A 17 2.63 3.45 13.10
CA VAL A 17 2.69 3.93 11.71
C VAL A 17 2.43 5.43 11.67
N THR A 18 3.28 6.18 11.00
CA THR A 18 3.02 7.58 10.67
C THR A 18 3.14 7.78 9.16
N VAL A 19 2.15 8.45 8.57
CA VAL A 19 2.13 8.82 7.15
C VAL A 19 2.03 10.33 6.98
N ASN A 20 2.67 10.84 5.90
CA ASN A 20 2.48 12.18 5.39
C ASN A 20 2.22 12.10 3.88
N LEU A 21 0.98 12.34 3.46
CA LEU A 21 0.60 12.25 2.04
C LEU A 21 1.21 13.37 1.19
N ASP A 22 1.65 14.47 1.82
CA ASP A 22 2.29 15.62 1.18
C ASP A 22 3.82 15.60 1.36
N GLY A 23 4.39 14.38 1.47
CA GLY A 23 5.79 14.13 1.75
C GLY A 23 6.71 14.16 0.53
N THR A 24 7.88 13.57 0.70
CA THR A 24 8.94 13.47 -0.32
C THR A 24 9.37 12.02 -0.58
N GLY A 25 8.69 11.04 0.04
CA GLY A 25 9.06 9.63 0.03
C GLY A 25 10.21 9.31 0.99
N ALA A 26 10.29 10.03 2.09
CA ALA A 26 11.18 9.69 3.20
C ALA A 26 10.59 8.50 3.97
N TYR A 27 11.46 7.59 4.42
CA TYR A 27 11.00 6.41 5.13
C TYR A 27 11.92 6.02 6.29
N ALA A 28 11.30 5.42 7.32
CA ALA A 28 11.96 4.69 8.40
C ALA A 28 11.13 3.44 8.68
N ILE A 29 11.61 2.26 8.26
CA ILE A 29 10.80 1.04 8.24
C ILE A 29 11.54 -0.08 8.97
N SER A 30 10.83 -0.75 9.88
CA SER A 30 11.33 -1.89 10.63
C SER A 30 10.17 -2.81 11.02
N THR A 31 10.01 -3.92 10.29
CA THR A 31 8.99 -4.94 10.58
C THR A 31 9.60 -6.26 11.09
N GLY A 32 10.92 -6.40 10.97
CA GLY A 32 11.61 -7.65 11.26
C GLY A 32 11.63 -8.64 10.08
N ILE A 33 11.01 -8.28 8.94
CA ILE A 33 11.00 -9.09 7.71
C ILE A 33 11.68 -8.26 6.61
N GLY A 34 12.96 -8.55 6.34
CA GLY A 34 13.80 -7.70 5.48
C GLY A 34 13.25 -7.46 4.08
N PHE A 35 12.65 -8.48 3.44
CA PHE A 35 12.04 -8.30 2.11
C PHE A 35 10.78 -7.44 2.16
N PHE A 36 10.00 -7.54 3.23
CA PHE A 36 8.82 -6.70 3.43
C PHE A 36 9.20 -5.24 3.69
N ASP A 37 10.23 -5.01 4.51
CA ASP A 37 10.79 -3.67 4.73
C ASP A 37 11.17 -3.04 3.40
N HIS A 38 11.91 -3.77 2.54
CA HIS A 38 12.29 -3.33 1.20
C HIS A 38 11.07 -2.99 0.32
N MET A 39 9.99 -3.77 0.38
CA MET A 39 8.78 -3.48 -0.38
C MET A 39 8.06 -2.21 0.12
N LEU A 40 8.00 -1.99 1.42
CA LEU A 40 7.42 -0.77 2.01
C LEU A 40 8.28 0.47 1.71
N GLU A 41 9.61 0.33 1.61
CA GLU A 41 10.50 1.39 1.13
C GLU A 41 10.18 1.79 -0.31
N GLN A 42 9.90 0.81 -1.20
CA GLN A 42 9.46 1.08 -2.57
C GLN A 42 8.11 1.81 -2.57
N LEU A 43 7.18 1.38 -1.71
CA LEU A 43 5.88 2.05 -1.56
C LEU A 43 6.06 3.52 -1.18
N SER A 44 6.85 3.83 -0.16
CA SER A 44 7.11 5.21 0.25
C SER A 44 7.82 6.01 -0.84
N ARG A 45 8.96 5.51 -1.32
CA ARG A 45 9.81 6.23 -2.27
C ARG A 45 9.08 6.63 -3.54
N HIS A 46 8.31 5.73 -4.13
CA HIS A 46 7.64 5.96 -5.40
C HIS A 46 6.27 6.64 -5.29
N SER A 47 5.62 6.56 -4.13
CA SER A 47 4.40 7.32 -3.87
C SER A 47 4.65 8.76 -3.44
N LEU A 48 5.88 9.11 -3.01
CA LEU A 48 6.24 10.35 -2.33
C LEU A 48 5.50 10.55 -0.99
N ILE A 49 4.85 9.53 -0.47
CA ILE A 49 4.28 9.53 0.88
C ILE A 49 5.42 9.23 1.84
N ASP A 50 5.65 10.12 2.81
CA ASP A 50 6.58 9.78 3.89
C ASP A 50 5.94 8.70 4.76
N LEU A 51 6.72 7.67 5.10
CA LEU A 51 6.24 6.48 5.80
C LEU A 51 7.22 6.07 6.91
N ASP A 52 6.77 6.20 8.16
CA ASP A 52 7.47 5.68 9.33
C ASP A 52 6.67 4.46 9.85
N VAL A 53 7.31 3.29 9.88
CA VAL A 53 6.68 2.02 10.29
C VAL A 53 7.57 1.30 11.26
N LYS A 54 7.07 1.03 12.44
CA LYS A 54 7.69 0.14 13.40
C LYS A 54 6.72 -0.94 13.80
N THR A 55 7.03 -2.18 13.44
CA THR A 55 6.24 -3.36 13.80
C THR A 55 7.09 -4.34 14.60
N VAL A 56 6.56 -4.81 15.72
CA VAL A 56 7.08 -5.94 16.48
C VAL A 56 5.97 -6.98 16.53
N GLY A 57 6.12 -8.06 15.79
CA GLY A 57 5.15 -9.16 15.74
C GLY A 57 5.74 -10.47 16.26
N ASP A 58 4.87 -11.48 16.36
CA ASP A 58 5.17 -12.81 16.82
C ASP A 58 5.79 -13.71 15.73
N LEU A 59 6.88 -13.22 15.10
CA LEU A 59 7.59 -13.91 14.00
C LEU A 59 8.05 -15.35 14.34
N HIS A 60 8.06 -15.72 15.60
CA HIS A 60 8.33 -17.10 16.03
C HIS A 60 7.18 -18.06 15.68
N ILE A 61 5.99 -17.55 15.41
CA ILE A 61 4.84 -18.28 14.87
C ILE A 61 5.00 -18.36 13.35
N ASP A 62 4.80 -17.22 12.67
CA ASP A 62 5.05 -17.01 11.25
C ASP A 62 5.01 -15.49 10.93
N GLN A 63 4.89 -15.14 9.67
CA GLN A 63 4.88 -13.74 9.20
C GLN A 63 3.47 -13.14 9.08
N HIS A 64 2.43 -13.97 9.19
CA HIS A 64 1.05 -13.62 8.86
C HIS A 64 0.57 -12.39 9.63
N HIS A 65 0.58 -12.47 10.97
CA HIS A 65 0.10 -11.38 11.83
C HIS A 65 0.89 -10.08 11.62
N THR A 66 2.22 -10.19 11.45
CA THR A 66 3.09 -9.03 11.22
C THR A 66 2.72 -8.31 9.91
N VAL A 67 2.55 -9.06 8.81
CA VAL A 67 2.25 -8.49 7.49
C VAL A 67 0.82 -7.95 7.44
N GLU A 68 -0.16 -8.72 7.94
CA GLU A 68 -1.57 -8.34 7.98
C GLU A 68 -1.76 -7.03 8.76
N ASP A 69 -1.34 -7.03 10.02
CA ASP A 69 -1.55 -5.90 10.92
C ASP A 69 -0.80 -4.65 10.47
N THR A 70 0.39 -4.79 9.87
CA THR A 70 1.11 -3.67 9.26
C THR A 70 0.33 -3.11 8.07
N GLY A 71 -0.21 -3.96 7.21
CA GLY A 71 -1.07 -3.57 6.09
C GLY A 71 -2.32 -2.81 6.55
N LEU A 72 -3.01 -3.34 7.57
CA LEU A 72 -4.17 -2.70 8.19
C LEU A 72 -3.81 -1.32 8.75
N ALA A 73 -2.70 -1.20 9.49
CA ALA A 73 -2.29 0.05 10.13
C ALA A 73 -1.88 1.13 9.11
N ILE A 74 -1.15 0.76 8.04
CA ILE A 74 -0.78 1.68 6.97
C ILE A 74 -2.04 2.16 6.23
N GLY A 75 -2.95 1.25 5.88
CA GLY A 75 -4.20 1.59 5.20
C GLY A 75 -5.07 2.54 6.04
N GLU A 76 -5.21 2.27 7.35
CA GLU A 76 -5.93 3.15 8.28
C GLU A 76 -5.29 4.54 8.39
N ALA A 77 -3.96 4.61 8.47
CA ALA A 77 -3.23 5.87 8.52
C ALA A 77 -3.48 6.71 7.26
N ILE A 78 -3.44 6.09 6.08
CA ILE A 78 -3.74 6.76 4.80
C ILE A 78 -5.20 7.25 4.77
N ALA A 79 -6.16 6.42 5.14
CA ALA A 79 -7.58 6.80 5.18
C ALA A 79 -7.81 7.99 6.13
N LYS A 80 -7.18 7.97 7.31
CA LYS A 80 -7.24 9.05 8.30
C LYS A 80 -6.59 10.34 7.80
N ALA A 81 -5.44 10.25 7.13
CA ALA A 81 -4.75 11.40 6.54
C ALA A 81 -5.53 12.02 5.37
N LEU A 82 -6.26 11.22 4.59
CA LEU A 82 -7.14 11.69 3.52
C LEU A 82 -8.36 12.47 4.04
N GLY A 83 -8.82 12.19 5.25
CA GLY A 83 -9.98 12.85 5.84
C GLY A 83 -11.23 12.77 4.96
N GLU A 84 -11.84 13.91 4.66
CA GLU A 84 -13.04 13.99 3.82
C GLU A 84 -12.81 13.76 2.32
N LYS A 85 -11.58 13.47 1.90
CA LYS A 85 -11.20 13.19 0.50
C LYS A 85 -11.54 14.33 -0.48
N ARG A 86 -11.57 15.58 0.02
CA ARG A 86 -11.88 16.76 -0.82
C ARG A 86 -10.74 17.08 -1.77
N GLY A 87 -11.10 17.35 -3.02
CA GLY A 87 -10.19 17.81 -4.04
C GLY A 87 -9.22 16.78 -4.59
N ILE A 88 -9.21 15.54 -4.10
CA ILE A 88 -8.31 14.50 -4.60
C ILE A 88 -8.69 14.06 -6.02
N ARG A 89 -7.72 13.50 -6.78
CA ARG A 89 -8.00 12.88 -8.09
C ARG A 89 -8.88 11.66 -7.95
N ARG A 90 -8.70 10.86 -6.90
CA ARG A 90 -9.48 9.68 -6.52
C ARG A 90 -9.13 8.42 -7.29
N TYR A 91 -9.08 8.48 -8.63
CA TYR A 91 -8.76 7.35 -9.50
C TYR A 91 -7.36 7.51 -10.05
N ALA A 92 -6.63 6.40 -10.14
CA ALA A 92 -5.38 6.35 -10.89
C ALA A 92 -5.03 4.92 -11.27
N ASP A 93 -4.14 4.81 -12.24
CA ASP A 93 -3.55 3.55 -12.65
C ASP A 93 -2.06 3.74 -12.98
N ALA A 94 -1.33 2.63 -12.97
CA ALA A 94 0.06 2.60 -13.36
C ALA A 94 0.41 1.29 -14.06
N LEU A 95 1.14 1.38 -15.16
CA LEU A 95 1.93 0.29 -15.70
C LEU A 95 3.34 0.41 -15.09
N SER A 96 3.77 -0.65 -14.40
CA SER A 96 5.05 -0.69 -13.69
C SER A 96 5.96 -1.73 -14.34
N PRO A 97 6.87 -1.33 -15.23
CA PRO A 97 7.87 -2.22 -15.80
C PRO A 97 9.05 -2.39 -14.83
N MET A 98 9.57 -3.60 -14.77
CA MET A 98 10.85 -3.92 -14.14
C MET A 98 11.50 -5.04 -14.94
N ASP A 99 12.46 -4.70 -15.79
CA ASP A 99 13.08 -5.61 -16.77
C ASP A 99 12.02 -6.39 -17.58
N GLU A 100 11.96 -7.71 -17.43
CA GLU A 100 11.02 -8.60 -18.15
C GLU A 100 9.60 -8.58 -17.58
N THR A 101 9.43 -7.97 -16.40
CA THR A 101 8.15 -7.92 -15.68
C THR A 101 7.39 -6.65 -16.02
N LEU A 102 6.10 -6.80 -16.25
CA LEU A 102 5.15 -5.70 -16.37
C LEU A 102 3.92 -5.96 -15.51
N THR A 103 3.68 -5.10 -14.53
CA THR A 103 2.50 -5.16 -13.67
C THR A 103 1.61 -3.94 -13.91
N ARG A 104 0.30 -4.17 -14.00
CA ARG A 104 -0.74 -3.15 -14.03
C ARG A 104 -1.39 -3.03 -12.66
N VAL A 105 -1.48 -1.80 -12.15
CA VAL A 105 -2.20 -1.48 -10.93
C VAL A 105 -3.23 -0.38 -11.24
N ALA A 106 -4.47 -0.56 -10.79
CA ALA A 106 -5.52 0.46 -10.88
C ALA A 106 -6.26 0.55 -9.56
N LEU A 107 -6.58 1.76 -9.12
CA LEU A 107 -7.29 1.97 -7.86
C LEU A 107 -8.33 3.08 -7.91
N ASP A 108 -9.33 2.95 -7.05
CA ASP A 108 -10.34 3.96 -6.73
C ASP A 108 -10.38 4.15 -5.20
N ILE A 109 -10.16 5.36 -4.71
CA ILE A 109 -10.36 5.72 -3.30
C ILE A 109 -11.86 5.84 -3.04
N SER A 110 -12.55 4.71 -3.14
CA SER A 110 -14.00 4.62 -3.23
C SER A 110 -14.72 4.59 -1.87
N GLY A 111 -13.99 4.33 -0.78
CA GLY A 111 -14.58 3.99 0.52
C GLY A 111 -15.22 2.58 0.54
N ARG A 112 -15.07 1.80 -0.52
CA ARG A 112 -15.55 0.42 -0.66
C ARG A 112 -14.38 -0.51 -0.91
N PRO A 113 -13.84 -1.15 0.13
CA PRO A 113 -12.68 -2.01 0.00
C PRO A 113 -12.96 -3.22 -0.88
N PHE A 114 -12.11 -3.46 -1.85
CA PHE A 114 -12.11 -4.66 -2.69
C PHE A 114 -10.76 -4.85 -3.34
N LEU A 115 -10.21 -6.06 -3.27
CA LEU A 115 -8.99 -6.44 -3.98
C LEU A 115 -9.31 -7.41 -5.11
N VAL A 116 -8.79 -7.12 -6.30
CA VAL A 116 -8.62 -8.08 -7.40
C VAL A 116 -7.13 -8.34 -7.54
N TRP A 117 -6.72 -9.57 -7.22
CA TRP A 117 -5.34 -10.02 -7.30
C TRP A 117 -5.19 -11.03 -8.42
N LYS A 118 -4.34 -10.72 -9.41
CA LYS A 118 -4.01 -11.59 -10.55
C LYS A 118 -2.49 -11.61 -10.75
N THR A 119 -1.80 -12.02 -9.70
CA THR A 119 -0.34 -12.13 -9.69
C THR A 119 0.03 -13.48 -9.11
N GLU A 120 0.86 -14.21 -9.82
CA GLU A 120 1.31 -15.55 -9.45
C GLU A 120 2.82 -15.54 -9.22
N PHE A 121 3.27 -16.34 -8.27
CA PHE A 121 4.67 -16.55 -7.96
C PHE A 121 5.03 -18.00 -8.20
N SER A 122 6.15 -18.25 -8.89
CA SER A 122 6.66 -19.60 -9.14
C SER A 122 7.43 -20.18 -7.96
N GLN A 123 7.80 -19.36 -6.98
CA GLN A 123 8.51 -19.75 -5.76
C GLN A 123 7.69 -19.40 -4.54
N LYS A 124 7.82 -20.20 -3.50
CA LYS A 124 7.08 -20.01 -2.23
C LYS A 124 7.68 -18.91 -1.34
N ARG A 125 8.92 -18.49 -1.59
CA ARG A 125 9.63 -17.49 -0.77
C ARG A 125 10.49 -16.57 -1.58
N LEU A 126 10.61 -15.33 -1.08
CA LEU A 126 11.57 -14.32 -1.52
C LEU A 126 12.34 -13.85 -0.28
N GLY A 127 13.63 -14.18 -0.20
CA GLY A 127 14.36 -14.07 1.06
C GLY A 127 13.66 -14.93 2.12
N GLU A 128 13.36 -14.32 3.25
CA GLU A 128 12.62 -14.98 4.36
C GLU A 128 11.09 -14.86 4.22
N MET A 129 10.58 -14.06 3.29
CA MET A 129 9.16 -13.77 3.15
C MET A 129 8.43 -14.78 2.27
N ASP A 130 7.34 -15.36 2.78
CA ASP A 130 6.47 -16.23 2.00
C ASP A 130 5.68 -15.43 0.97
N THR A 131 5.60 -15.92 -0.29
CA THR A 131 5.00 -15.16 -1.40
C THR A 131 3.49 -14.98 -1.27
N GLU A 132 2.79 -15.82 -0.53
CA GLU A 132 1.36 -15.64 -0.22
C GLU A 132 1.09 -14.39 0.63
N MET A 133 2.09 -13.89 1.35
CA MET A 133 1.98 -12.69 2.16
C MET A 133 1.83 -11.41 1.32
N PHE A 134 2.19 -11.42 0.04
CA PHE A 134 1.99 -10.25 -0.82
C PHE A 134 0.50 -9.99 -1.06
N GLU A 135 -0.26 -10.99 -1.52
CA GLU A 135 -1.70 -10.84 -1.68
C GLU A 135 -2.36 -10.44 -0.36
N HIS A 136 -1.92 -11.04 0.73
CA HIS A 136 -2.45 -10.77 2.07
C HIS A 136 -2.21 -9.33 2.51
N PHE A 137 -0.99 -8.79 2.28
CA PHE A 137 -0.69 -7.37 2.51
C PHE A 137 -1.61 -6.45 1.68
N PHE A 138 -1.72 -6.68 0.37
CA PHE A 138 -2.54 -5.84 -0.51
C PHE A 138 -4.02 -5.88 -0.11
N HIS A 139 -4.51 -7.05 0.33
CA HIS A 139 -5.88 -7.19 0.84
C HIS A 139 -6.10 -6.35 2.11
N SER A 140 -5.24 -6.52 3.11
CA SER A 140 -5.33 -5.83 4.40
C SER A 140 -5.20 -4.31 4.24
N PHE A 141 -4.26 -3.89 3.41
CA PHE A 141 -4.06 -2.48 3.05
C PHE A 141 -5.31 -1.89 2.36
N ALA A 142 -5.85 -2.54 1.33
CA ALA A 142 -7.03 -2.08 0.61
C ALA A 142 -8.25 -2.00 1.53
N GLN A 143 -8.37 -2.96 2.47
CA GLN A 143 -9.47 -3.06 3.43
C GLN A 143 -9.61 -1.80 4.28
N THR A 144 -8.53 -1.34 4.91
CA THR A 144 -8.56 -0.20 5.84
C THR A 144 -8.35 1.14 5.14
N ALA A 145 -7.62 1.17 4.03
CA ALA A 145 -7.52 2.36 3.20
C ALA A 145 -8.83 2.69 2.44
N GLY A 146 -9.78 1.75 2.41
CA GLY A 146 -11.06 1.93 1.71
C GLY A 146 -10.88 1.99 0.19
N LEU A 147 -10.00 1.16 -0.37
CA LEU A 147 -9.68 1.15 -1.79
C LEU A 147 -10.37 0.01 -2.53
N THR A 148 -10.90 0.30 -3.70
CA THR A 148 -11.04 -0.71 -4.75
C THR A 148 -9.70 -0.78 -5.48
N LEU A 149 -9.02 -1.93 -5.41
CA LEU A 149 -7.65 -2.11 -5.90
C LEU A 149 -7.54 -3.32 -6.82
N HIS A 150 -6.99 -3.13 -7.99
CA HIS A 150 -6.68 -4.19 -8.95
C HIS A 150 -5.17 -4.27 -9.15
N VAL A 151 -4.62 -5.46 -9.03
CA VAL A 151 -3.20 -5.76 -9.29
C VAL A 151 -3.11 -6.95 -10.22
N GLU A 152 -2.48 -6.78 -11.37
CA GLU A 152 -2.36 -7.82 -12.39
C GLU A 152 -0.96 -7.81 -13.01
N THR A 153 -0.23 -8.92 -12.90
CA THR A 153 1.02 -9.14 -13.61
C THR A 153 0.72 -9.59 -15.03
N LEU A 154 1.07 -8.74 -16.01
CA LEU A 154 0.84 -8.98 -17.43
C LEU A 154 1.94 -9.86 -18.03
N SER A 155 3.17 -9.73 -17.56
CA SER A 155 4.33 -10.56 -17.90
C SER A 155 5.34 -10.52 -16.75
N GLY A 156 6.14 -11.55 -16.61
CA GLY A 156 7.23 -11.63 -15.63
C GLY A 156 7.62 -13.06 -15.34
N SER A 157 8.87 -13.26 -14.97
CA SER A 157 9.42 -14.57 -14.60
C SER A 157 10.24 -14.53 -13.31
N ASN A 158 10.84 -13.40 -12.99
CA ASN A 158 11.56 -13.19 -11.75
C ASN A 158 10.59 -12.76 -10.64
N ASN A 159 10.44 -13.59 -9.60
CA ASN A 159 9.48 -13.33 -8.54
C ASN A 159 9.78 -12.04 -7.73
N HIS A 160 11.05 -11.66 -7.57
CA HIS A 160 11.43 -10.38 -6.97
C HIS A 160 10.90 -9.21 -7.80
N HIS A 161 11.14 -9.25 -9.13
CA HIS A 161 10.64 -8.22 -10.04
C HIS A 161 9.10 -8.15 -10.04
N ILE A 162 8.42 -9.29 -9.96
CA ILE A 162 6.95 -9.36 -9.88
C ILE A 162 6.45 -8.66 -8.61
N ALA A 163 7.02 -9.00 -7.45
CA ALA A 163 6.63 -8.38 -6.17
C ALA A 163 6.92 -6.87 -6.18
N GLU A 164 8.14 -6.47 -6.54
CA GLU A 164 8.54 -5.08 -6.53
C GLU A 164 7.77 -4.23 -7.55
N ALA A 165 7.49 -4.76 -8.74
CA ALA A 165 6.67 -4.09 -9.75
C ALA A 165 5.23 -3.85 -9.25
N ALA A 166 4.65 -4.77 -8.46
CA ALA A 166 3.35 -4.58 -7.83
C ALA A 166 3.37 -3.45 -6.80
N PHE A 167 4.37 -3.40 -5.92
CA PHE A 167 4.51 -2.32 -4.92
C PHE A 167 4.80 -0.96 -5.57
N LYS A 168 5.67 -0.89 -6.57
CA LYS A 168 5.93 0.34 -7.34
C LYS A 168 4.69 0.80 -8.11
N GLY A 169 3.93 -0.15 -8.66
CA GLY A 169 2.67 0.13 -9.34
C GLY A 169 1.63 0.74 -8.39
N LEU A 170 1.45 0.13 -7.21
CA LEU A 170 0.61 0.67 -6.13
C LEU A 170 1.08 2.07 -5.72
N ALA A 171 2.37 2.24 -5.48
CA ALA A 171 2.94 3.51 -5.06
C ALA A 171 2.65 4.64 -6.06
N ARG A 172 2.89 4.40 -7.35
CA ARG A 172 2.68 5.39 -8.42
C ARG A 172 1.20 5.71 -8.60
N ALA A 173 0.33 4.71 -8.59
CA ALA A 173 -1.11 4.93 -8.67
C ALA A 173 -1.63 5.68 -7.42
N LEU A 174 -1.16 5.31 -6.22
CA LEU A 174 -1.54 5.98 -4.99
C LEU A 174 -1.10 7.45 -4.97
N ARG A 175 0.15 7.74 -5.39
CA ARG A 175 0.65 9.11 -5.54
C ARG A 175 -0.32 9.96 -6.36
N GLU A 176 -0.72 9.49 -7.53
CA GLU A 176 -1.60 10.24 -8.41
C GLU A 176 -3.01 10.37 -7.82
N ALA A 177 -3.57 9.30 -7.25
CA ALA A 177 -4.92 9.30 -6.72
C ALA A 177 -5.13 10.25 -5.53
N VAL A 178 -4.09 10.42 -4.67
CA VAL A 178 -4.14 11.31 -3.49
C VAL A 178 -3.82 12.77 -3.83
N GLU A 179 -3.29 13.07 -5.03
CA GLU A 179 -2.98 14.43 -5.45
C GLU A 179 -4.24 15.31 -5.45
N ILE A 180 -4.07 16.56 -5.02
CA ILE A 180 -5.13 17.56 -5.10
C ILE A 180 -5.20 18.08 -6.53
N ASP A 181 -6.34 17.89 -7.19
CA ASP A 181 -6.63 18.48 -8.50
C ASP A 181 -7.14 19.92 -8.28
N PRO A 182 -6.39 20.95 -8.74
CA PRO A 182 -6.78 22.34 -8.54
C PRO A 182 -8.13 22.68 -9.19
N ARG A 183 -8.57 21.90 -10.18
CA ARG A 183 -9.89 22.07 -10.83
C ARG A 183 -11.04 21.50 -10.00
N LYS A 184 -10.73 20.68 -8.98
CA LYS A 184 -11.70 20.04 -8.06
C LYS A 184 -11.60 20.60 -6.63
N ALA A 185 -10.81 21.66 -6.43
CA ALA A 185 -10.52 22.21 -5.11
C ALA A 185 -11.80 22.38 -4.26
N GLY A 186 -11.82 21.75 -3.08
CA GLY A 186 -12.94 21.84 -2.14
C GLY A 186 -14.15 20.94 -2.41
N SER A 187 -14.23 20.24 -3.55
CA SER A 187 -15.32 19.30 -3.83
C SER A 187 -14.94 17.86 -3.48
N ILE A 188 -15.93 17.07 -3.04
CA ILE A 188 -15.76 15.61 -2.95
C ILE A 188 -15.94 15.04 -4.37
N PRO A 189 -14.99 14.23 -4.88
CA PRO A 189 -15.03 13.74 -6.25
C PRO A 189 -16.03 12.57 -6.40
N SER A 190 -17.30 12.85 -6.14
CA SER A 190 -18.41 11.88 -6.20
C SER A 190 -19.72 12.59 -6.55
N THR A 191 -20.48 12.01 -7.47
CA THR A 191 -21.83 12.48 -7.79
C THR A 191 -22.83 12.31 -6.64
N LYS A 192 -22.46 11.47 -5.65
CA LYS A 192 -23.25 11.25 -4.42
C LYS A 192 -22.98 12.29 -3.34
N GLY A 193 -21.93 13.13 -3.48
CA GLY A 193 -21.48 14.08 -2.46
C GLY A 193 -20.77 13.46 -1.25
N SER A 194 -20.51 12.15 -1.30
CA SER A 194 -19.80 11.41 -0.25
C SER A 194 -18.96 10.26 -0.85
N LEU A 195 -17.94 9.82 -0.11
CA LEU A 195 -17.06 8.68 -0.40
C LEU A 195 -16.81 7.86 0.87
#